data_77888ec2658f609c1f76736d9705085a
#
_entry.id   77888ec2658f609c1f76736d9705085a
#
_cell.length_a   1.000
_cell.length_b   1.000
_cell.length_c   1.000
_cell.angle_alpha   90.00
_cell.angle_beta   90.00
_cell.angle_gamma   90.00
#
_symmetry.space_group_name_H-M   'P 1'
#
loop_
_entity.id
_entity.type
_entity.pdbx_description
1 polymer ?
#
loop_
_entity_poly.entity_id
_entity_poly.type
_entity_poly.pdbx_seq_one_letter_code
_entity_poly.pdbx_strand_id
1 'polypeptide(L)'
;MTKLFVPGRLCLFGEHTDWAGHYRTMNADIVPGAAIVTGIEQGIYAEVEKSSIFEMYNEAPEIKDIWKDFACRMNEAELKGVAKSGSFFSYCAGVASYMLEWYQVGGVKITLKAMTLPMKSGLSSSAT
;
A
#
# COMPACT_ATOMS: atom_id res chain seq x y z
N MET A 1 -9.60 -1.95 18.46
CA MET A 1 -10.02 -2.09 17.04
C MET A 1 -10.24 -0.70 16.47
N THR A 2 -9.57 -0.36 15.39
CA THR A 2 -9.71 0.93 14.68
C THR A 2 -10.23 0.65 13.28
N LYS A 3 -11.28 1.36 12.86
CA LYS A 3 -11.81 1.26 11.49
C LYS A 3 -11.10 2.29 10.61
N LEU A 4 -10.65 1.86 9.44
CA LEU A 4 -9.98 2.68 8.46
C LEU A 4 -10.70 2.63 7.13
N PHE A 5 -10.72 3.75 6.45
CA PHE A 5 -11.05 3.86 5.04
C PHE A 5 -9.86 4.49 4.30
N VAL A 6 -9.35 3.81 3.31
CA VAL A 6 -8.26 4.30 2.45
C VAL A 6 -8.83 4.51 1.05
N PRO A 7 -8.96 5.77 0.59
CA PRO A 7 -9.52 6.07 -0.72
C PRO A 7 -8.56 5.67 -1.84
N GLY A 8 -9.11 5.30 -2.97
CA GLY A 8 -8.35 5.21 -4.21
C GLY A 8 -7.84 6.58 -4.64
N ARG A 9 -6.78 6.59 -5.45
CA ARG A 9 -6.15 7.80 -5.95
C ARG A 9 -6.44 7.98 -7.44
N LEU A 10 -6.90 9.15 -7.81
CA LEU A 10 -7.04 9.58 -9.19
C LEU A 10 -6.05 10.72 -9.47
N CYS A 11 -5.20 10.56 -10.47
CA CYS A 11 -4.40 11.65 -11.01
C CYS A 11 -5.19 12.36 -12.11
N LEU A 12 -5.53 13.61 -11.88
CA LEU A 12 -6.29 14.42 -12.83
C LEU A 12 -5.40 14.97 -13.94
N PHE A 13 -4.19 15.40 -13.59
CA PHE A 13 -3.21 15.96 -14.52
C PHE A 13 -1.79 15.65 -14.06
N GLY A 14 -0.86 15.50 -15.01
CA GLY A 14 0.57 15.45 -14.74
C GLY A 14 1.10 14.07 -14.37
N GLU A 15 0.37 13.00 -14.65
CA GLU A 15 0.71 11.62 -14.23
C GLU A 15 2.10 11.15 -14.67
N HIS A 16 2.60 11.59 -15.81
CA HIS A 16 3.91 11.19 -16.31
C HIS A 16 5.03 12.22 -16.05
N THR A 17 4.77 13.23 -15.23
CA THR A 17 5.74 14.27 -14.93
C THR A 17 6.46 14.06 -13.60
N ASP A 18 5.99 13.18 -12.75
CA ASP A 18 6.55 12.87 -11.44
C ASP A 18 7.97 12.27 -11.53
N TRP A 19 8.20 11.38 -12.49
CA TRP A 19 9.51 10.78 -12.73
C TRP A 19 10.50 11.70 -13.46
N ALA A 20 10.01 12.72 -14.17
CA ALA A 20 10.84 13.64 -14.94
C ALA A 20 11.79 14.45 -14.04
N GLY A 21 11.43 14.69 -12.78
CA GLY A 21 12.28 15.40 -11.82
C GLY A 21 13.65 14.78 -11.61
N HIS A 22 13.77 13.47 -11.72
CA HIS A 22 15.06 12.79 -11.60
C HIS A 22 16.03 13.18 -12.73
N TYR A 23 15.54 13.35 -13.95
CA TYR A 23 16.37 13.71 -15.10
C TYR A 23 16.91 15.14 -15.06
N ARG A 24 16.37 16.01 -14.19
CA ARG A 24 16.92 17.36 -13.97
C ARG A 24 18.33 17.34 -13.39
N THR A 25 18.73 16.28 -12.73
CA THR A 25 20.10 16.10 -12.26
C THR A 25 21.10 15.97 -13.42
N MET A 26 20.62 15.53 -14.58
CA MET A 26 21.40 15.34 -15.80
C MET A 26 21.19 16.44 -16.84
N ASN A 27 20.04 17.10 -16.82
CA ASN A 27 19.68 18.19 -17.74
C ASN A 27 18.84 19.25 -17.03
N ALA A 28 19.43 20.42 -16.78
CA ALA A 28 18.79 21.54 -16.10
C ALA A 28 17.64 22.19 -16.87
N ASP A 29 17.55 21.98 -18.19
CA ASP A 29 16.49 22.51 -19.03
C ASP A 29 15.14 21.76 -18.86
N ILE A 30 15.16 20.63 -18.17
CA ILE A 30 13.92 19.90 -17.86
C ILE A 30 13.12 20.67 -16.82
N VAL A 31 11.93 21.09 -17.21
CA VAL A 31 10.99 21.79 -16.32
C VAL A 31 10.51 20.85 -15.21
N PRO A 32 10.38 21.32 -13.96
CA PRO A 32 9.79 20.51 -12.88
C PRO A 32 8.41 20.02 -13.27
N GLY A 33 8.18 18.73 -13.09
CA GLY A 33 6.83 18.17 -13.23
C GLY A 33 5.91 18.63 -12.10
N ALA A 34 4.62 18.71 -12.40
CA ALA A 34 3.58 18.95 -11.41
C ALA A 34 2.42 17.97 -11.67
N ALA A 35 1.83 17.44 -10.62
CA ALA A 35 0.68 16.57 -10.70
C ALA A 35 -0.45 17.08 -9.78
N ILE A 36 -1.68 16.91 -10.22
CA ILE A 36 -2.88 17.14 -9.42
C ILE A 36 -3.51 15.80 -9.16
N VAL A 37 -3.54 15.39 -7.90
CA VAL A 37 -4.13 14.12 -7.47
C VAL A 37 -5.25 14.37 -6.47
N THR A 38 -6.24 13.48 -6.48
CA THR A 38 -7.36 13.52 -5.54
C THR A 38 -7.67 12.10 -5.03
N GLY A 39 -8.21 12.00 -3.83
CA GLY A 39 -8.90 10.80 -3.37
C GLY A 39 -10.28 10.70 -4.01
N ILE A 40 -10.78 9.49 -4.13
CA ILE A 40 -12.12 9.19 -4.66
C ILE A 40 -12.97 8.50 -3.59
N GLU A 41 -14.27 8.39 -3.81
CA GLU A 41 -15.20 7.75 -2.86
C GLU A 41 -15.01 6.22 -2.79
N GLN A 42 -14.45 5.62 -3.85
CA GLN A 42 -14.08 4.21 -3.85
C GLN A 42 -12.78 4.02 -3.09
N GLY A 43 -12.70 2.94 -2.33
CA GLY A 43 -11.53 2.67 -1.50
C GLY A 43 -11.56 1.28 -0.85
N ILE A 44 -10.69 1.11 0.12
CA ILE A 44 -10.58 -0.10 0.93
C ILE A 44 -11.02 0.22 2.36
N TYR A 45 -11.89 -0.63 2.89
CA TYR A 45 -12.33 -0.59 4.28
C TYR A 45 -11.61 -1.68 5.06
N ALA A 46 -10.95 -1.32 6.14
CA ALA A 46 -10.22 -2.25 6.97
C ALA A 46 -10.48 -2.01 8.47
N GLU A 47 -10.30 -3.04 9.26
CA GLU A 47 -10.20 -2.99 10.70
C GLU A 47 -8.77 -3.33 11.12
N VAL A 48 -8.24 -2.56 12.06
CA VAL A 48 -6.86 -2.69 12.52
C VAL A 48 -6.82 -2.88 14.02
N GLU A 49 -6.04 -3.86 14.47
CA GLU A 49 -5.85 -4.21 15.87
C GLU A 49 -4.36 -4.40 16.17
N LYS A 50 -3.97 -4.23 17.43
CA LYS A 50 -2.62 -4.61 17.87
C LYS A 50 -2.48 -6.13 17.84
N SER A 51 -1.32 -6.60 17.40
CA SER A 51 -0.93 -8.02 17.42
C SER A 51 0.54 -8.14 17.85
N SER A 52 0.99 -9.35 18.15
CA SER A 52 2.40 -9.66 18.37
C SER A 52 3.17 -9.90 17.06
N ILE A 53 2.44 -10.16 15.97
CA ILE A 53 2.99 -10.45 14.64
C ILE A 53 2.33 -9.55 13.59
N PHE A 54 2.82 -9.56 12.37
CA PHE A 54 2.19 -8.92 11.22
C PHE A 54 1.20 -9.88 10.57
N GLU A 55 -0.07 -9.52 10.54
CA GLU A 55 -1.16 -10.36 10.05
C GLU A 55 -2.09 -9.58 9.12
N MET A 56 -2.51 -10.20 8.03
CA MET A 56 -3.49 -9.66 7.09
C MET A 56 -4.54 -10.71 6.77
N TYR A 57 -5.79 -10.39 7.00
CA TYR A 57 -6.96 -11.25 6.74
C TYR A 57 -7.89 -10.60 5.73
N ASN A 58 -8.51 -11.42 4.92
CA ASN A 58 -9.45 -10.97 3.91
C ASN A 58 -10.87 -11.46 4.20
N GLU A 59 -11.74 -10.55 4.57
CA GLU A 59 -13.18 -10.78 4.70
C GLU A 59 -13.99 -10.09 3.58
N ALA A 60 -13.30 -9.35 2.68
CA ALA A 60 -13.93 -8.65 1.57
C ALA A 60 -14.35 -9.65 0.48
N PRO A 61 -15.66 -9.80 0.19
CA PRO A 61 -16.14 -10.77 -0.78
C PRO A 61 -15.68 -10.49 -2.21
N GLU A 62 -15.41 -9.21 -2.53
CA GLU A 62 -15.02 -8.74 -3.86
C GLU A 62 -13.64 -9.27 -4.30
N ILE A 63 -12.78 -9.63 -3.34
CA ILE A 63 -11.41 -10.08 -3.61
C ILE A 63 -11.09 -11.43 -2.96
N LYS A 64 -12.09 -12.18 -2.58
CA LYS A 64 -11.95 -13.46 -1.86
C LYS A 64 -11.08 -14.47 -2.59
N ASP A 65 -11.16 -14.52 -3.91
CA ASP A 65 -10.42 -15.47 -4.73
C ASP A 65 -8.99 -14.99 -5.08
N ILE A 66 -8.71 -13.71 -4.86
CA ILE A 66 -7.44 -13.07 -5.24
C ILE A 66 -6.49 -12.98 -4.06
N TRP A 67 -7.02 -12.72 -2.88
CA TRP A 67 -6.25 -12.46 -1.68
C TRP A 67 -6.42 -13.57 -0.66
N LYS A 68 -5.33 -14.21 -0.30
CA LYS A 68 -5.27 -15.20 0.79
C LYS A 68 -4.79 -14.53 2.07
N ASP A 69 -5.14 -15.11 3.20
CA ASP A 69 -4.63 -14.67 4.49
C ASP A 69 -3.11 -14.80 4.55
N PHE A 70 -2.48 -13.89 5.27
CA PHE A 70 -1.03 -13.84 5.40
C PHE A 70 -0.65 -13.50 6.84
N ALA A 71 0.42 -14.14 7.34
CA ALA A 71 1.01 -13.81 8.62
C ALA A 71 2.53 -14.06 8.58
N CYS A 72 3.29 -13.19 9.25
CA CYS A 72 4.71 -13.40 9.52
C CYS A 72 5.11 -12.69 10.82
N ARG A 73 6.27 -13.04 11.36
CA ARG A 73 6.78 -12.34 12.57
C ARG A 73 7.09 -10.89 12.25
N MET A 74 6.82 -10.02 13.22
CA MET A 74 7.16 -8.59 13.12
C MET A 74 8.65 -8.41 13.47
N ASN A 75 9.53 -8.92 12.62
CA ASN A 75 10.98 -8.77 12.70
C ASN A 75 11.58 -8.40 11.34
N GLU A 76 12.75 -7.77 11.37
CA GLU A 76 13.40 -7.23 10.18
C GLU A 76 13.72 -8.32 9.13
N ALA A 77 14.21 -9.48 9.57
CA ALA A 77 14.64 -10.56 8.67
C ALA A 77 13.47 -11.12 7.86
N GLU A 78 12.35 -11.44 8.52
CA GLU A 78 11.18 -12.00 7.87
C GLU A 78 10.48 -10.96 6.97
N LEU A 79 10.26 -9.74 7.48
CA LEU A 79 9.61 -8.68 6.70
C LEU A 79 10.42 -8.31 5.45
N LYS A 80 11.75 -8.14 5.57
CA LYS A 80 12.64 -7.87 4.42
C LYS A 80 12.69 -9.06 3.45
N GLY A 81 12.62 -10.29 3.96
CA GLY A 81 12.53 -11.50 3.14
C GLY A 81 11.27 -11.51 2.28
N VAL A 82 10.11 -11.26 2.88
CA VAL A 82 8.82 -11.16 2.15
C VAL A 82 8.83 -9.98 1.18
N ALA A 83 9.32 -8.82 1.60
CA ALA A 83 9.39 -7.63 0.74
C ALA A 83 10.21 -7.87 -0.54
N LYS A 84 11.28 -8.66 -0.46
CA LYS A 84 12.15 -9.01 -1.61
C LYS A 84 11.63 -10.18 -2.44
N SER A 85 10.65 -10.93 -1.96
CA SER A 85 10.17 -12.15 -2.64
C SER A 85 9.39 -11.90 -3.93
N GLY A 86 8.92 -10.66 -4.18
CA GLY A 86 8.03 -10.34 -5.29
C GLY A 86 6.62 -10.94 -5.13
N SER A 87 6.28 -11.44 -3.94
CA SER A 87 4.95 -11.96 -3.65
C SER A 87 3.91 -10.84 -3.59
N PHE A 88 2.64 -11.21 -3.57
CA PHE A 88 1.52 -10.26 -3.42
C PHE A 88 1.68 -9.34 -2.20
N PHE A 89 2.23 -9.86 -1.10
CA PHE A 89 2.41 -9.11 0.15
C PHE A 89 3.74 -8.34 0.24
N SER A 90 4.55 -8.31 -0.81
CA SER A 90 5.85 -7.63 -0.80
C SER A 90 5.76 -6.16 -0.41
N TYR A 91 4.76 -5.44 -0.93
CA TYR A 91 4.55 -4.03 -0.59
C TYR A 91 4.15 -3.87 0.88
N CYS A 92 3.20 -4.67 1.35
CA CYS A 92 2.73 -4.61 2.74
C CYS A 92 3.86 -4.93 3.73
N ALA A 93 4.64 -5.96 3.44
CA ALA A 93 5.81 -6.33 4.26
C ALA A 93 6.90 -5.25 4.20
N GLY A 94 7.10 -4.61 3.05
CA GLY A 94 8.02 -3.49 2.90
C GLY A 94 7.63 -2.30 3.78
N VAL A 95 6.36 -1.93 3.77
CA VAL A 95 5.83 -0.87 4.65
C VAL A 95 5.97 -1.27 6.12
N ALA A 96 5.59 -2.50 6.48
CA ALA A 96 5.72 -2.99 7.86
C ALA A 96 7.19 -2.99 8.33
N SER A 97 8.14 -3.38 7.47
CA SER A 97 9.57 -3.33 7.76
C SER A 97 10.06 -1.90 8.00
N TYR A 98 9.63 -0.96 7.16
CA TYR A 98 9.95 0.46 7.32
C TYR A 98 9.39 1.01 8.64
N MET A 99 8.14 0.71 8.96
CA MET A 99 7.50 1.15 10.21
C MET A 99 8.20 0.56 11.44
N LEU A 100 8.61 -0.72 11.38
CA LEU A 100 9.37 -1.34 12.46
C LEU A 100 10.73 -0.64 12.68
N GLU A 101 11.46 -0.37 11.60
CA GLU A 101 12.81 0.21 11.65
C GLU A 101 12.80 1.65 12.16
N TRP A 102 11.89 2.49 11.65
CA TRP A 102 11.90 3.94 11.93
C TRP A 102 11.02 4.34 13.11
N TYR A 103 9.97 3.59 13.40
CA TYR A 103 8.98 3.96 14.43
C TYR A 103 8.92 2.95 15.58
N GLN A 104 9.68 1.85 15.51
CA GLN A 104 9.75 0.80 16.54
C GLN A 104 8.36 0.29 16.96
N VAL A 105 7.45 0.18 16.00
CA VAL A 105 6.08 -0.29 16.24
C VAL A 105 6.04 -1.81 16.45
N GLY A 106 5.06 -2.27 17.21
CA GLY A 106 4.78 -3.70 17.36
C GLY A 106 4.03 -4.29 16.17
N GLY A 107 3.64 -5.55 16.29
CA GLY A 107 2.84 -6.24 15.29
C GLY A 107 1.43 -5.65 15.15
N VAL A 108 0.81 -5.92 14.02
CA VAL A 108 -0.52 -5.42 13.67
C VAL A 108 -1.30 -6.50 12.96
N LYS A 109 -2.58 -6.59 13.28
CA LYS A 109 -3.57 -7.37 12.54
C LYS A 109 -4.43 -6.43 11.72
N ILE A 110 -4.47 -6.64 10.42
CA ILE A 110 -5.29 -5.88 9.46
C ILE A 110 -6.32 -6.84 8.88
N THR A 111 -7.59 -6.51 9.00
CA THR A 111 -8.69 -7.28 8.42
C THR A 111 -9.40 -6.43 7.36
N LEU A 112 -9.29 -6.81 6.10
CA LEU A 112 -10.02 -6.17 5.01
C LEU A 112 -11.49 -6.56 5.07
N LYS A 113 -12.36 -5.56 5.12
CA LYS A 113 -13.82 -5.76 5.27
C LYS A 113 -14.56 -5.58 3.96
N ALA A 114 -14.14 -4.63 3.13
CA ALA A 114 -14.74 -4.38 1.81
C ALA A 114 -13.74 -3.65 0.91
N MET A 115 -13.88 -3.86 -0.39
CA MET A 115 -13.13 -3.14 -1.42
C MET A 115 -14.11 -2.67 -2.51
N THR A 116 -14.25 -1.36 -2.64
CA THR A 116 -15.10 -0.74 -3.67
C THR A 116 -14.31 -0.26 -4.89
N LEU A 117 -12.97 -0.37 -4.85
CA LEU A 117 -12.10 -0.07 -5.98
C LEU A 117 -12.15 -1.19 -7.01
N PRO A 118 -12.41 -0.89 -8.30
CA PRO A 118 -12.26 -1.88 -9.35
C PRO A 118 -10.77 -2.24 -9.52
N MET A 119 -10.48 -3.53 -9.58
CA MET A 119 -9.12 -4.03 -9.77
C MET A 119 -8.57 -3.63 -11.14
N LYS A 120 -7.29 -3.28 -11.20
CA LYS A 120 -6.56 -2.93 -12.45
C LYS A 120 -7.19 -1.79 -13.27
N SER A 121 -7.86 -0.87 -12.62
CA SER A 121 -8.56 0.26 -13.28
C SER A 121 -7.75 1.56 -13.35
N GLY A 122 -6.46 1.54 -13.00
CA GLY A 122 -5.64 2.75 -12.94
C GLY A 122 -5.88 3.64 -11.70
N LEU A 123 -6.71 3.20 -10.77
CA LEU A 123 -7.04 3.92 -9.53
C LEU A 123 -6.12 3.58 -8.35
N SER A 124 -4.90 3.13 -8.66
CA SER A 124 -3.86 2.77 -7.67
C SER A 124 -4.26 1.66 -6.68
N SER A 125 -5.13 0.73 -7.10
CA SER A 125 -5.62 -0.35 -6.22
C SER A 125 -4.53 -1.22 -5.58
N SER A 126 -3.32 -1.26 -6.16
CA SER A 126 -2.18 -1.97 -5.58
C SER A 126 -1.42 -1.17 -4.52
N ALA A 127 -1.66 0.14 -4.45
CA ALA A 127 -1.00 1.04 -3.51
C ALA A 127 -1.97 1.58 -2.43
N THR A 128 -3.27 1.34 -2.61
CA THR A 128 -4.31 1.60 -1.61
C THR A 128 -4.34 0.48 -0.59
#